data_ecdb30cc6511cef86a2206d013dc946a
#
_entry.id   ecdb30cc6511cef86a2206d013dc946a
#
_cell.length_a   1.000
_cell.length_b   1.000
_cell.length_c   1.000
_cell.angle_alpha   90.00
_cell.angle_beta   90.00
_cell.angle_gamma   90.00
#
_symmetry.space_group_name_H-M   'P 1'
#
loop_
_entity.id
_entity.type
_entity.pdbx_description
1 polymer ?
#
loop_
_entity_poly.entity_id
_entity_poly.type
_entity_poly.pdbx_seq_one_letter_code
_entity_poly.pdbx_strand_id
1 'polypeptide(L)'
;MNSAPTFMSLYSMPASDSTNETSTINLPATTVKGRNNYDSYGNVDIQENPTDLDAKNLTRFNYTQPTGTFGVGAVQFKNQITFDNDFDFNIRVANNRQSNTTGADGWGFIFSKNDANTYLKDGGILREKGMADAAGFRIDTGYSNKDPLDKTQKQAGQGYRGYATFVKNDAQGNTSKVGSGNPGGSATDPKSDFIYYADNTTNDFDGKFHGQKLNNVNLKYNASNETFTATYAGKTWTATLSQLGLNKKDSYNFLVTSSQHGNGDSGTYADGVMRTDLEGATLTYTPKAQEGTPETTTEKIPYETKREFDPKLAPGTEEVVQKGENGEKTTTTPIYVNPTTGEKVGEGTPTTKVTKDPVDEIVHYGGEKVPQGHKDEFDPNAPKGSKEEVPGKP
;
A
#
# COMPACT_ATOMS: atom_id res chain seq x y z
N MET A 1 6.47 -2.59 6.97
CA MET A 1 6.86 -3.13 5.65
C MET A 1 5.58 -3.27 4.83
N ASN A 2 5.46 -2.56 3.74
CA ASN A 2 4.31 -2.68 2.85
C ASN A 2 4.63 -3.68 1.74
N SER A 3 4.24 -4.93 1.96
CA SER A 3 4.59 -6.02 1.06
C SER A 3 3.52 -6.30 0.00
N ALA A 4 2.30 -5.77 0.14
CA ALA A 4 1.20 -6.13 -0.74
C ALA A 4 1.43 -5.77 -2.22
N PRO A 5 1.90 -4.57 -2.60
CA PRO A 5 2.20 -4.26 -4.00
C PRO A 5 3.28 -5.16 -4.60
N THR A 6 4.28 -5.54 -3.78
CA THR A 6 5.35 -6.44 -4.21
C THR A 6 4.82 -7.83 -4.54
N PHE A 7 3.94 -8.37 -3.72
CA PHE A 7 3.34 -9.68 -3.96
C PHE A 7 2.44 -9.68 -5.18
N MET A 8 1.66 -8.64 -5.39
CA MET A 8 0.81 -8.50 -6.57
C MET A 8 1.63 -8.52 -7.86
N SER A 9 2.80 -7.87 -7.89
CA SER A 9 3.66 -7.85 -9.06
C SER A 9 4.27 -9.22 -9.39
N LEU A 10 4.42 -10.11 -8.41
CA LEU A 10 4.95 -11.46 -8.57
C LEU A 10 3.87 -12.50 -8.88
N TYR A 11 2.63 -12.13 -8.75
CA TYR A 11 1.49 -13.01 -8.86
C TYR A 11 0.73 -12.78 -10.17
N SER A 12 0.59 -13.82 -10.99
CA SER A 12 0.04 -13.74 -12.34
C SER A 12 -1.49 -13.89 -12.41
N MET A 13 -2.18 -13.73 -11.31
CA MET A 13 -3.64 -13.81 -11.29
C MET A 13 -4.28 -12.64 -12.03
N PRO A 14 -5.36 -12.85 -12.82
CA PRO A 14 -6.08 -11.75 -13.42
C PRO A 14 -6.58 -10.76 -12.36
N ALA A 15 -6.36 -9.47 -12.60
CA ALA A 15 -6.74 -8.41 -11.66
C ALA A 15 -8.24 -8.41 -11.33
N SER A 16 -9.09 -8.78 -12.30
CA SER A 16 -10.53 -8.86 -12.09
C SER A 16 -10.92 -9.95 -11.08
N ASP A 17 -10.27 -11.13 -11.13
CA ASP A 17 -10.55 -12.22 -10.19
C ASP A 17 -10.06 -11.87 -8.80
N SER A 18 -8.85 -11.32 -8.69
CA SER A 18 -8.28 -10.84 -7.45
C SER A 18 -9.16 -9.77 -6.79
N THR A 19 -9.61 -8.79 -7.56
CA THR A 19 -10.47 -7.70 -7.08
C THR A 19 -11.82 -8.23 -6.57
N ASN A 20 -12.45 -9.18 -7.30
CA ASN A 20 -13.73 -9.75 -6.90
C ASN A 20 -13.58 -10.57 -5.62
N GLU A 21 -12.53 -11.38 -5.50
CA GLU A 21 -12.29 -12.19 -4.31
C GLU A 21 -11.98 -11.32 -3.09
N THR A 22 -11.17 -10.27 -3.21
CA THR A 22 -10.87 -9.36 -2.09
C THR A 22 -12.06 -8.51 -1.69
N SER A 23 -12.93 -8.12 -2.63
CA SER A 23 -14.09 -7.27 -2.34
C SER A 23 -15.15 -7.96 -1.48
N THR A 24 -15.12 -9.29 -1.40
CA THR A 24 -16.05 -10.06 -0.54
C THR A 24 -15.58 -10.18 0.90
N ILE A 25 -14.33 -9.80 1.18
CA ILE A 25 -13.74 -9.91 2.51
C ILE A 25 -13.92 -8.59 3.25
N ASN A 26 -14.78 -8.60 4.27
CA ASN A 26 -15.02 -7.45 5.13
C ASN A 26 -14.07 -7.50 6.32
N LEU A 27 -13.23 -6.47 6.43
CA LEU A 27 -12.35 -6.29 7.57
C LEU A 27 -12.94 -5.27 8.55
N PRO A 28 -12.68 -5.40 9.85
CA PRO A 28 -13.14 -4.43 10.82
C PRO A 28 -12.36 -3.12 10.70
N ALA A 29 -13.01 -2.01 11.10
CA ALA A 29 -12.31 -0.77 11.31
C ALA A 29 -11.19 -0.96 12.33
N THR A 30 -10.06 -0.34 12.09
CA THR A 30 -8.88 -0.45 12.95
C THR A 30 -8.25 0.91 13.17
N THR A 31 -7.66 1.09 14.35
CA THR A 31 -6.90 2.29 14.67
C THR A 31 -5.43 1.94 14.74
N VAL A 32 -4.63 2.66 13.99
CA VAL A 32 -3.17 2.57 14.02
C VAL A 32 -2.58 3.85 14.59
N LYS A 33 -1.47 3.72 15.28
CA LYS A 33 -0.78 4.83 15.91
C LYS A 33 0.70 4.80 15.58
N GLY A 34 1.23 5.97 15.28
CA GLY A 34 2.66 6.16 15.19
C GLY A 34 3.22 6.11 13.78
N ARG A 35 4.46 6.47 13.74
CA ARG A 35 5.24 6.72 12.53
C ARG A 35 5.51 5.48 11.69
N ASN A 36 5.54 4.29 12.31
CA ASN A 36 5.78 3.05 11.57
C ASN A 36 4.71 2.72 10.53
N ASN A 37 3.57 3.42 10.58
CA ASN A 37 2.50 3.27 9.60
C ASN A 37 2.72 4.10 8.33
N TYR A 38 3.81 4.86 8.25
CA TYR A 38 4.10 5.80 7.17
C TYR A 38 5.47 5.55 6.59
N ASP A 39 5.61 5.80 5.30
CA ASP A 39 6.88 5.90 4.61
C ASP A 39 7.25 7.37 4.40
N SER A 40 8.52 7.71 4.54
CA SER A 40 9.04 9.05 4.36
C SER A 40 9.60 9.25 2.95
N TYR A 41 9.35 10.43 2.39
CA TYR A 41 9.77 10.81 1.04
C TYR A 41 10.35 12.22 1.06
N GLY A 42 11.46 12.40 0.36
CA GLY A 42 12.09 13.71 0.26
C GLY A 42 12.78 14.12 1.55
N ASN A 43 12.68 15.39 1.88
CA ASN A 43 13.42 16.00 2.99
C ASN A 43 12.66 15.84 4.31
N VAL A 44 12.74 14.67 4.88
CA VAL A 44 12.08 14.30 6.15
C VAL A 44 13.09 13.61 7.05
N ASP A 45 13.16 14.03 8.30
CA ASP A 45 13.99 13.37 9.33
C ASP A 45 13.28 13.32 10.69
N ILE A 46 13.98 12.82 11.69
CA ILE A 46 13.49 12.69 13.05
C ILE A 46 14.28 13.58 13.98
N GLN A 47 13.57 14.33 14.80
CA GLN A 47 14.15 14.98 15.97
C GLN A 47 13.79 14.16 17.20
N GLU A 48 14.77 13.52 17.80
CA GLU A 48 14.58 12.75 19.02
C GLU A 48 14.62 13.66 20.24
N ASN A 49 13.75 13.36 21.22
CA ASN A 49 13.69 14.04 22.51
C ASN A 49 13.74 15.58 22.41
N PRO A 50 12.79 16.21 21.70
CA PRO A 50 12.76 17.66 21.62
C PRO A 50 12.59 18.29 22.99
N THR A 51 13.27 19.39 23.25
CA THR A 51 13.19 20.10 24.54
C THR A 51 12.16 21.22 24.53
N ASP A 52 11.75 21.65 23.36
CA ASP A 52 10.89 22.82 23.14
C ASP A 52 9.43 22.45 22.85
N LEU A 53 9.14 21.18 22.58
CA LEU A 53 7.81 20.70 22.26
C LEU A 53 7.46 19.45 23.07
N ASP A 54 6.20 19.34 23.44
CA ASP A 54 5.67 18.22 24.20
C ASP A 54 5.42 17.00 23.31
N ALA A 55 6.49 16.32 22.93
CA ALA A 55 6.45 15.08 22.20
C ALA A 55 7.74 14.29 22.41
N LYS A 56 7.66 12.98 22.33
CA LYS A 56 8.83 12.10 22.47
C LYS A 56 9.80 12.26 21.30
N ASN A 57 9.28 12.20 20.09
CA ASN A 57 10.00 12.40 18.86
C ASN A 57 9.16 13.24 17.92
N LEU A 58 9.80 14.04 17.12
CA LEU A 58 9.14 14.83 16.10
C LEU A 58 9.59 14.38 14.71
N THR A 59 8.69 14.40 13.77
CA THR A 59 9.00 14.28 12.35
C THR A 59 9.18 15.69 11.82
N ARG A 60 10.37 15.97 11.24
CA ARG A 60 10.69 17.26 10.67
C ARG A 60 10.68 17.20 9.17
N PHE A 61 10.13 18.24 8.58
CA PHE A 61 10.09 18.43 7.14
C PHE A 61 11.04 19.57 6.78
N ASN A 62 11.82 19.36 5.75
CA ASN A 62 12.69 20.38 5.16
C ASN A 62 13.84 20.84 6.07
N TYR A 63 14.23 20.05 7.05
CA TYR A 63 15.28 20.42 8.00
C TYR A 63 16.67 20.49 7.35
N THR A 64 16.96 19.55 6.45
CA THR A 64 18.27 19.45 5.80
C THR A 64 18.35 20.19 4.47
N GLN A 65 17.35 20.98 4.15
CA GLN A 65 17.25 21.69 2.88
C GLN A 65 18.36 22.75 2.76
N PRO A 66 19.17 22.74 1.70
CA PRO A 66 20.16 23.79 1.46
C PRO A 66 19.51 25.16 1.28
N THR A 67 20.21 26.23 1.70
CA THR A 67 19.77 27.61 1.52
C THR A 67 19.48 27.90 0.04
N GLY A 68 18.39 28.58 -0.24
CA GLY A 68 18.00 28.99 -1.59
C GLY A 68 17.36 27.92 -2.45
N THR A 69 17.16 26.72 -1.93
CA THR A 69 16.45 25.64 -2.64
C THR A 69 15.06 25.42 -2.07
N PHE A 70 14.18 24.81 -2.85
CA PHE A 70 12.89 24.39 -2.34
C PHE A 70 13.04 23.08 -1.57
N GLY A 71 12.37 23.02 -0.43
CA GLY A 71 12.23 21.80 0.33
C GLY A 71 10.86 21.20 0.11
N VAL A 72 10.81 19.91 -0.19
CA VAL A 72 9.59 19.16 -0.39
C VAL A 72 9.73 17.86 0.38
N GLY A 73 8.85 17.67 1.36
CA GLY A 73 8.84 16.46 2.18
C GLY A 73 7.43 15.96 2.38
N ALA A 74 7.29 14.66 2.43
CA ALA A 74 6.02 13.99 2.65
C ALA A 74 6.19 12.71 3.46
N VAL A 75 5.17 12.37 4.23
CA VAL A 75 4.98 11.00 4.72
C VAL A 75 3.69 10.46 4.13
N GLN A 76 3.74 9.22 3.69
CA GLN A 76 2.62 8.55 3.06
C GLN A 76 2.20 7.35 3.91
N PHE A 77 0.91 7.25 4.20
CA PHE A 77 0.36 6.08 4.85
C PHE A 77 0.62 4.83 4.01
N LYS A 78 1.08 3.75 4.64
CA LYS A 78 1.51 2.53 3.95
C LYS A 78 0.39 1.80 3.22
N ASN A 79 -0.86 2.01 3.64
CA ASN A 79 -2.04 1.39 3.05
C ASN A 79 -2.92 2.45 2.38
N GLN A 80 -3.74 2.01 1.44
CA GLN A 80 -4.67 2.91 0.77
C GLN A 80 -5.95 3.09 1.57
N ILE A 81 -6.61 4.22 1.34
CA ILE A 81 -7.89 4.60 1.94
C ILE A 81 -8.98 4.47 0.89
N THR A 82 -10.12 3.98 1.31
CA THR A 82 -11.36 3.95 0.52
C THR A 82 -12.45 4.70 1.27
N PHE A 83 -13.36 5.31 0.52
CA PHE A 83 -14.40 6.18 1.09
C PHE A 83 -15.77 5.52 1.17
N ASP A 84 -15.83 4.21 1.12
CA ASP A 84 -17.02 3.43 1.48
C ASP A 84 -17.14 3.19 2.99
N ASN A 85 -16.12 3.52 3.75
CA ASN A 85 -16.08 3.45 5.22
C ASN A 85 -15.57 4.75 5.83
N ASP A 86 -15.84 4.92 7.11
CA ASP A 86 -15.39 6.07 7.88
C ASP A 86 -13.86 6.12 7.99
N PHE A 87 -13.37 7.33 8.13
CA PHE A 87 -11.96 7.63 8.32
C PHE A 87 -11.83 8.69 9.41
N ASP A 88 -10.88 8.53 10.31
CA ASP A 88 -10.62 9.50 11.37
C ASP A 88 -9.12 9.61 11.61
N PHE A 89 -8.57 10.76 11.30
CA PHE A 89 -7.16 11.06 11.43
C PHE A 89 -6.92 12.19 12.42
N ASN A 90 -6.03 11.96 13.38
CA ASN A 90 -5.61 12.94 14.36
C ASN A 90 -4.10 13.08 14.34
N ILE A 91 -3.64 14.31 14.25
CA ILE A 91 -2.22 14.64 14.32
C ILE A 91 -2.05 15.99 15.00
N ARG A 92 -0.94 16.17 15.69
CA ARG A 92 -0.53 17.48 16.19
C ARG A 92 0.56 18.03 15.30
N VAL A 93 0.42 19.28 14.91
CA VAL A 93 1.37 19.98 14.04
C VAL A 93 1.83 21.28 14.68
N ALA A 94 3.07 21.66 14.39
CA ALA A 94 3.63 22.95 14.72
C ALA A 94 4.06 23.64 13.44
N ASN A 95 3.87 24.96 13.40
CA ASN A 95 4.32 25.79 12.29
C ASN A 95 5.54 26.60 12.72
N ASN A 96 6.45 26.80 11.82
CA ASN A 96 7.58 27.71 12.03
C ASN A 96 7.29 29.14 11.55
N ARG A 97 6.01 29.45 11.41
CA ARG A 97 5.55 30.72 10.86
C ARG A 97 5.47 31.78 11.92
N GLN A 98 6.13 32.89 11.71
CA GLN A 98 6.16 34.04 12.62
C GLN A 98 5.58 35.30 12.00
N SER A 99 5.73 35.42 10.68
CA SER A 99 5.23 36.54 9.92
C SER A 99 4.99 36.14 8.47
N ASN A 100 4.50 37.06 7.66
CA ASN A 100 4.31 36.80 6.23
C ASN A 100 5.62 36.72 5.43
N THR A 101 6.75 36.86 6.07
CA THR A 101 8.08 36.79 5.43
C THR A 101 8.76 35.44 5.58
N THR A 102 8.27 34.58 6.43
CA THR A 102 8.85 33.25 6.59
C THR A 102 8.48 32.32 5.44
N GLY A 103 9.34 31.38 5.16
CA GLY A 103 9.27 30.58 3.95
C GLY A 103 8.44 29.31 4.02
N ALA A 104 7.93 28.96 5.17
CA ALA A 104 7.14 27.71 5.31
C ALA A 104 5.76 27.85 4.69
N ASP A 105 5.36 26.90 3.85
CA ASP A 105 4.08 26.93 3.18
C ASP A 105 2.93 26.51 4.07
N GLY A 106 3.14 25.58 4.97
CA GLY A 106 2.11 25.07 5.85
C GLY A 106 2.01 23.54 5.83
N TRP A 107 0.79 23.04 5.95
CA TRP A 107 0.47 21.61 5.97
C TRP A 107 -0.57 21.28 4.91
N GLY A 108 -0.34 20.20 4.19
CA GLY A 108 -1.30 19.63 3.24
C GLY A 108 -1.56 18.16 3.57
N PHE A 109 -2.81 17.86 3.83
CA PHE A 109 -3.29 16.50 4.05
C PHE A 109 -4.00 16.05 2.79
N ILE A 110 -3.39 15.14 2.03
CA ILE A 110 -3.73 14.87 0.64
C ILE A 110 -4.29 13.48 0.47
N PHE A 111 -5.37 13.38 -0.29
CA PHE A 111 -5.86 12.15 -0.89
C PHE A 111 -5.61 12.21 -2.39
N SER A 112 -4.93 11.21 -2.93
CA SER A 112 -4.61 11.14 -4.35
C SER A 112 -4.40 9.69 -4.80
N LYS A 113 -4.72 9.42 -6.06
CA LYS A 113 -4.32 8.16 -6.71
C LYS A 113 -2.83 8.12 -7.01
N ASN A 114 -2.21 9.29 -7.11
CA ASN A 114 -0.76 9.42 -7.23
C ASN A 114 -0.09 9.25 -5.86
N ASP A 115 1.15 8.86 -5.86
CA ASP A 115 1.95 8.66 -4.66
C ASP A 115 2.84 9.87 -4.33
N ALA A 116 3.60 9.73 -3.24
CA ALA A 116 4.52 10.77 -2.79
C ALA A 116 5.65 11.08 -3.78
N ASN A 117 6.02 10.18 -4.67
CA ASN A 117 6.99 10.48 -5.72
C ASN A 117 6.46 11.51 -6.69
N THR A 118 5.18 11.44 -7.05
CA THR A 118 4.52 12.48 -7.84
C THR A 118 4.48 13.80 -7.09
N TYR A 119 4.19 13.77 -5.77
CA TYR A 119 4.24 14.95 -4.93
C TYR A 119 5.62 15.62 -4.94
N LEU A 120 6.70 14.85 -4.83
CA LEU A 120 8.06 15.40 -4.87
C LEU A 120 8.38 16.10 -6.19
N LYS A 121 7.79 15.63 -7.28
CA LYS A 121 7.99 16.16 -8.63
C LYS A 121 7.13 17.40 -8.91
N ASP A 122 5.85 17.33 -8.58
CA ASP A 122 4.85 18.30 -9.05
C ASP A 122 4.33 19.23 -7.95
N GLY A 123 4.63 18.94 -6.68
CA GLY A 123 4.02 19.62 -5.54
C GLY A 123 2.65 19.05 -5.17
N GLY A 124 2.06 19.60 -4.12
CA GLY A 124 0.78 19.13 -3.57
C GLY A 124 -0.33 20.17 -3.69
N ILE A 125 -0.92 20.53 -2.55
CA ILE A 125 -2.10 21.39 -2.47
C ILE A 125 -1.83 22.73 -1.75
N LEU A 126 -0.59 23.03 -1.44
CA LEU A 126 -0.22 24.22 -0.67
C LEU A 126 0.09 25.46 -1.52
N ARG A 127 0.08 25.32 -2.82
CA ARG A 127 0.31 26.40 -3.77
C ARG A 127 -0.80 26.45 -4.82
N GLU A 128 -0.70 27.42 -5.69
CA GLU A 128 -1.63 27.62 -6.80
C GLU A 128 -1.72 26.42 -7.75
N LYS A 129 -0.65 25.64 -7.80
CA LYS A 129 -0.54 24.49 -8.68
C LYS A 129 0.28 23.37 -8.01
N GLY A 130 -0.14 22.14 -8.23
CA GLY A 130 0.53 20.94 -7.76
C GLY A 130 0.18 19.72 -8.61
N MET A 131 0.27 18.54 -8.02
CA MET A 131 -0.05 17.32 -8.74
C MET A 131 -1.53 17.26 -9.13
N ALA A 132 -1.80 16.68 -10.29
CA ALA A 132 -3.14 16.56 -10.83
C ALA A 132 -4.05 15.69 -9.93
N ASP A 133 -5.33 16.04 -9.90
CA ASP A 133 -6.39 15.24 -9.29
C ASP A 133 -6.19 14.93 -7.79
N ALA A 134 -5.42 15.73 -7.09
CA ALA A 134 -5.27 15.66 -5.65
C ALA A 134 -6.34 16.51 -4.95
N ALA A 135 -6.68 16.13 -3.74
CA ALA A 135 -7.60 16.90 -2.91
C ALA A 135 -7.29 16.69 -1.43
N GLY A 136 -7.69 17.63 -0.60
CA GLY A 136 -7.51 17.47 0.82
C GLY A 136 -7.70 18.76 1.61
N PHE A 137 -7.12 18.77 2.80
CA PHE A 137 -7.19 19.91 3.72
C PHE A 137 -5.84 20.65 3.72
N ARG A 138 -5.89 21.96 3.52
CA ARG A 138 -4.77 22.86 3.45
C ARG A 138 -4.74 23.78 4.65
N ILE A 139 -3.61 23.80 5.35
CA ILE A 139 -3.28 24.85 6.34
C ILE A 139 -2.14 25.65 5.73
N ASP A 140 -2.44 26.86 5.28
CA ASP A 140 -1.49 27.71 4.57
C ASP A 140 -0.96 28.77 5.52
N THR A 141 0.36 28.79 5.73
CA THR A 141 1.03 29.75 6.60
C THR A 141 2.06 30.62 5.88
N GLY A 142 2.28 30.37 4.59
CA GLY A 142 3.25 31.10 3.78
C GLY A 142 2.58 31.80 2.60
N TYR A 143 2.51 33.14 2.65
CA TYR A 143 1.91 33.95 1.58
C TYR A 143 2.68 33.81 0.26
N SER A 144 1.95 33.59 -0.81
CA SER A 144 2.43 33.67 -2.18
C SER A 144 1.60 34.63 -3.01
N ASN A 145 2.26 35.60 -3.62
CA ASN A 145 1.55 36.55 -4.52
C ASN A 145 1.10 35.92 -5.84
N LYS A 146 1.51 34.70 -6.11
CA LYS A 146 1.10 33.92 -7.27
C LYS A 146 -0.14 33.06 -7.00
N ASP A 147 -0.48 32.87 -5.72
CA ASP A 147 -1.62 32.06 -5.32
C ASP A 147 -2.87 32.93 -5.15
N PRO A 148 -3.91 32.74 -6.00
CA PRO A 148 -5.16 33.51 -5.88
C PRO A 148 -5.86 33.31 -4.55
N LEU A 149 -5.76 32.14 -3.92
CA LEU A 149 -6.33 31.91 -2.60
C LEU A 149 -5.64 32.74 -1.52
N ASP A 150 -4.32 32.79 -1.52
CA ASP A 150 -3.57 33.58 -0.56
C ASP A 150 -3.93 35.07 -0.64
N LYS A 151 -4.15 35.55 -1.84
CA LYS A 151 -4.58 36.95 -2.06
C LYS A 151 -5.93 37.27 -1.41
N THR A 152 -6.85 36.31 -1.42
CA THR A 152 -8.18 36.47 -0.79
C THR A 152 -8.10 36.41 0.72
N GLN A 153 -7.04 35.84 1.29
CA GLN A 153 -6.87 35.69 2.73
C GLN A 153 -6.01 36.80 3.36
N LYS A 154 -5.51 37.72 2.57
CA LYS A 154 -4.73 38.84 3.07
C LYS A 154 -5.63 39.89 3.66
N GLN A 155 -5.50 40.11 4.96
CA GLN A 155 -6.31 41.11 5.67
C GLN A 155 -5.65 42.49 5.57
N ALA A 156 -6.44 43.48 5.20
CA ALA A 156 -5.96 44.86 5.06
C ALA A 156 -5.38 45.40 6.38
N GLY A 157 -4.15 45.97 6.29
CA GLY A 157 -3.46 46.55 7.43
C GLY A 157 -2.82 45.60 8.42
N GLN A 158 -3.01 44.28 8.24
CA GLN A 158 -2.52 43.27 9.17
C GLN A 158 -1.57 42.25 8.55
N GLY A 159 -1.38 42.33 7.26
CA GLY A 159 -0.56 41.36 6.54
C GLY A 159 -1.24 40.00 6.45
N TYR A 160 -0.45 39.02 6.02
CA TYR A 160 -0.90 37.64 5.89
C TYR A 160 -0.76 36.90 7.22
N ARG A 161 -1.81 36.21 7.66
CA ARG A 161 -1.83 35.52 8.95
C ARG A 161 -2.12 34.02 8.88
N GLY A 162 -2.28 33.51 7.70
CA GLY A 162 -2.61 32.13 7.50
C GLY A 162 -4.09 31.84 7.47
N TYR A 163 -4.45 30.75 6.85
CA TYR A 163 -5.81 30.25 6.74
C TYR A 163 -5.82 28.75 6.56
N ALA A 164 -7.01 28.16 6.69
CA ALA A 164 -7.22 26.75 6.39
C ALA A 164 -8.49 26.57 5.57
N THR A 165 -8.51 25.58 4.71
CA THR A 165 -9.66 25.23 3.89
C THR A 165 -9.46 23.90 3.20
N PHE A 166 -10.57 23.26 2.79
CA PHE A 166 -10.49 22.18 1.82
C PHE A 166 -10.21 22.73 0.43
N VAL A 167 -9.40 22.00 -0.31
CA VAL A 167 -9.03 22.34 -1.68
C VAL A 167 -8.99 21.10 -2.56
N LYS A 168 -9.11 21.32 -3.86
CA LYS A 168 -8.84 20.30 -4.87
C LYS A 168 -7.96 20.85 -5.97
N ASN A 169 -7.17 19.99 -6.56
CA ASN A 169 -6.45 20.24 -7.81
C ASN A 169 -7.21 19.63 -8.97
N ASP A 170 -7.30 20.35 -10.07
CA ASP A 170 -7.90 19.83 -11.31
C ASP A 170 -6.93 18.94 -12.08
N ALA A 171 -7.32 18.50 -13.29
CA ALA A 171 -6.48 17.65 -14.13
C ALA A 171 -5.17 18.31 -14.58
N GLN A 172 -5.08 19.64 -14.54
CA GLN A 172 -3.87 20.39 -14.81
C GLN A 172 -3.09 20.76 -13.54
N GLY A 173 -3.59 20.34 -12.38
CA GLY A 173 -2.98 20.62 -11.08
C GLY A 173 -3.34 21.98 -10.47
N ASN A 174 -4.21 22.75 -11.07
CA ASN A 174 -4.64 24.04 -10.53
C ASN A 174 -5.49 23.86 -9.28
N THR A 175 -5.13 24.56 -8.21
CA THR A 175 -5.75 24.43 -6.90
C THR A 175 -6.88 25.41 -6.73
N SER A 176 -8.02 24.93 -6.23
CA SER A 176 -9.17 25.76 -5.89
C SER A 176 -9.78 25.35 -4.55
N LYS A 177 -10.35 26.35 -3.84
CA LYS A 177 -11.09 26.11 -2.62
C LYS A 177 -12.38 25.36 -2.91
N VAL A 178 -12.74 24.43 -2.04
CA VAL A 178 -14.02 23.73 -2.06
C VAL A 178 -14.60 23.66 -0.64
N GLY A 179 -15.89 23.37 -0.58
CA GLY A 179 -16.57 23.18 0.70
C GLY A 179 -16.89 24.48 1.45
N SER A 180 -17.03 24.35 2.77
CA SER A 180 -17.44 25.43 3.65
C SER A 180 -16.30 26.40 3.95
N GLY A 181 -16.65 27.47 4.66
CA GLY A 181 -15.74 28.53 5.08
C GLY A 181 -15.74 29.70 4.11
N ASN A 182 -15.42 30.87 4.63
CA ASN A 182 -15.38 32.12 3.86
C ASN A 182 -13.94 32.63 3.78
N PRO A 183 -13.43 32.94 2.59
CA PRO A 183 -12.12 33.57 2.46
C PRO A 183 -12.10 34.94 3.18
N GLY A 184 -10.98 35.24 3.83
CA GLY A 184 -10.79 36.50 4.55
C GLY A 184 -11.58 36.59 5.84
N GLY A 185 -11.86 37.80 6.25
CA GLY A 185 -12.60 38.09 7.48
C GLY A 185 -11.71 38.09 8.73
N SER A 186 -12.33 37.90 9.88
CA SER A 186 -11.65 37.90 11.18
C SER A 186 -11.41 36.48 11.68
N ALA A 187 -10.28 36.26 12.32
CA ALA A 187 -9.97 34.99 12.98
C ALA A 187 -11.00 34.62 14.07
N THR A 188 -11.72 35.59 14.59
CA THR A 188 -12.78 35.37 15.58
C THR A 188 -14.13 34.98 14.96
N ASP A 189 -14.32 35.18 13.65
CA ASP A 189 -15.47 34.69 12.94
C ASP A 189 -15.35 33.19 12.70
N PRO A 190 -16.24 32.35 13.26
CA PRO A 190 -16.13 30.90 13.11
C PRO A 190 -16.31 30.40 11.67
N LYS A 191 -16.87 31.23 10.78
CA LYS A 191 -17.06 30.91 9.37
C LYS A 191 -15.90 31.35 8.48
N SER A 192 -15.00 32.19 8.99
CA SER A 192 -13.84 32.65 8.23
C SER A 192 -12.77 31.53 8.14
N ASP A 193 -12.16 31.40 6.98
CA ASP A 193 -10.99 30.52 6.80
C ASP A 193 -9.74 31.05 7.51
N PHE A 194 -9.72 32.35 7.79
CA PHE A 194 -8.61 33.04 8.41
C PHE A 194 -8.36 32.54 9.83
N ILE A 195 -7.11 32.27 10.15
CA ILE A 195 -6.67 31.83 11.48
C ILE A 195 -5.56 32.76 12.01
N TYR A 196 -5.42 32.79 13.33
CA TYR A 196 -4.19 33.25 13.96
C TYR A 196 -3.32 32.02 14.20
N TYR A 197 -2.12 31.97 13.68
CA TYR A 197 -1.16 30.89 13.87
C TYR A 197 -1.44 30.05 15.12
N ALA A 198 -2.19 28.99 14.95
CA ALA A 198 -2.73 28.20 16.06
C ALA A 198 -1.67 27.56 16.95
N ASP A 199 -0.50 27.36 16.41
CA ASP A 199 0.68 26.86 17.12
C ASP A 199 1.38 27.93 17.96
N ASN A 200 0.95 29.17 17.85
CA ASN A 200 1.57 30.30 18.46
C ASN A 200 0.65 30.93 19.49
N THR A 201 1.18 31.37 20.60
CA THR A 201 0.42 32.00 21.66
C THR A 201 0.27 33.51 21.46
N THR A 202 0.91 34.07 20.45
CA THR A 202 0.99 35.50 20.27
C THR A 202 0.41 35.90 18.92
N ASN A 203 0.02 37.16 18.83
CA ASN A 203 -0.36 37.81 17.60
C ASN A 203 0.80 38.64 17.02
N ASP A 204 2.00 38.37 17.47
CA ASP A 204 3.18 39.08 17.03
C ASP A 204 3.53 38.75 15.59
N PHE A 205 3.87 39.77 14.84
CA PHE A 205 4.24 39.67 13.44
C PHE A 205 5.57 40.38 13.19
N ASP A 206 6.50 40.25 14.12
CA ASP A 206 7.80 40.88 14.08
C ASP A 206 8.85 40.01 13.36
N GLY A 207 8.45 38.85 12.85
CA GLY A 207 9.39 37.95 12.15
C GLY A 207 10.30 37.16 13.08
N LYS A 208 10.10 37.22 14.39
CA LYS A 208 10.89 36.47 15.35
C LYS A 208 10.26 35.16 15.72
N PHE A 209 11.07 34.23 16.16
CA PHE A 209 10.60 32.96 16.71
C PHE A 209 10.10 33.15 18.13
N HIS A 210 8.83 32.84 18.36
CA HIS A 210 8.15 33.02 19.65
C HIS A 210 7.84 31.70 20.37
N GLY A 211 8.47 30.63 19.98
CA GLY A 211 8.17 29.30 20.51
C GLY A 211 7.02 28.65 19.76
N GLN A 212 7.17 27.41 19.49
CA GLN A 212 6.16 26.62 18.79
C GLN A 212 5.33 25.80 19.79
N LYS A 213 4.09 25.53 19.43
CA LYS A 213 3.19 24.59 20.10
C LYS A 213 2.70 23.56 19.12
N LEU A 214 2.47 22.37 19.61
CA LEU A 214 1.78 21.33 18.87
C LEU A 214 0.28 21.53 19.01
N ASN A 215 -0.41 21.69 17.91
CA ASN A 215 -1.85 21.89 17.84
C ASN A 215 -2.53 20.75 17.09
N ASN A 216 -3.69 20.32 17.58
CA ASN A 216 -4.43 19.25 16.96
C ASN A 216 -5.02 19.63 15.61
N VAL A 217 -4.85 18.74 14.65
CA VAL A 217 -5.65 18.66 13.43
C VAL A 217 -6.44 17.37 13.49
N ASN A 218 -7.75 17.47 13.33
CA ASN A 218 -8.61 16.30 13.15
C ASN A 218 -9.23 16.35 11.76
N LEU A 219 -9.12 15.26 11.04
CA LEU A 219 -9.71 15.08 9.72
C LEU A 219 -10.57 13.84 9.76
N LYS A 220 -11.88 13.99 9.63
CA LYS A 220 -12.85 12.91 9.65
C LYS A 220 -13.60 12.81 8.33
N TYR A 221 -13.93 11.58 7.96
CA TYR A 221 -14.85 11.30 6.88
C TYR A 221 -15.98 10.41 7.40
N ASN A 222 -17.21 10.79 7.11
CA ASN A 222 -18.41 10.01 7.41
C ASN A 222 -18.98 9.44 6.12
N ALA A 223 -18.94 8.11 5.99
CA ALA A 223 -19.38 7.43 4.78
C ALA A 223 -20.90 7.51 4.57
N SER A 224 -21.67 7.65 5.63
CA SER A 224 -23.14 7.70 5.52
C SER A 224 -23.65 8.95 4.81
N ASN A 225 -22.97 10.07 4.94
CA ASN A 225 -23.31 11.32 4.28
C ASN A 225 -22.23 11.83 3.31
N GLU A 226 -21.15 11.05 3.13
CA GLU A 226 -20.05 11.36 2.22
C GLU A 226 -19.43 12.74 2.46
N THR A 227 -19.25 13.09 3.74
CA THR A 227 -18.77 14.41 4.15
C THR A 227 -17.50 14.29 4.98
N PHE A 228 -16.51 15.10 4.60
CA PHE A 228 -15.31 15.36 5.40
C PHE A 228 -15.55 16.52 6.35
N THR A 229 -14.97 16.41 7.54
CA THR A 229 -14.93 17.47 8.54
C THR A 229 -13.49 17.63 9.02
N ALA A 230 -12.95 18.82 8.91
CA ALA A 230 -11.64 19.16 9.45
C ALA A 230 -11.82 20.13 10.62
N THR A 231 -11.08 19.87 11.70
CA THR A 231 -11.07 20.74 12.89
C THR A 231 -9.64 21.16 13.18
N TYR A 232 -9.41 22.46 13.24
CA TYR A 232 -8.11 23.07 13.52
C TYR A 232 -8.29 24.48 14.05
N ALA A 233 -7.46 24.89 14.97
CA ALA A 233 -7.48 26.27 15.52
C ALA A 233 -8.86 26.71 16.05
N GLY A 234 -9.61 25.78 16.64
CA GLY A 234 -10.95 26.06 17.17
C GLY A 234 -12.04 26.24 16.10
N LYS A 235 -11.72 25.96 14.85
CA LYS A 235 -12.65 26.10 13.71
C LYS A 235 -12.89 24.77 13.02
N THR A 236 -13.99 24.70 12.30
CA THR A 236 -14.42 23.50 11.59
C THR A 236 -14.75 23.84 10.14
N TRP A 237 -14.28 22.99 9.23
CA TRP A 237 -14.57 23.02 7.80
C TRP A 237 -15.21 21.71 7.37
N THR A 238 -16.06 21.79 6.38
CA THR A 238 -16.68 20.61 5.78
C THR A 238 -16.56 20.66 4.26
N ALA A 239 -16.42 19.48 3.67
CA ALA A 239 -16.49 19.31 2.22
C ALA A 239 -17.06 17.93 1.91
N THR A 240 -17.87 17.83 0.88
CA THR A 240 -18.36 16.54 0.42
C THR A 240 -17.32 15.83 -0.42
N LEU A 241 -17.43 14.51 -0.50
CA LEU A 241 -16.59 13.69 -1.37
C LEU A 241 -16.64 14.20 -2.82
N SER A 242 -17.84 14.54 -3.29
CA SER A 242 -18.05 15.11 -4.63
C SER A 242 -17.34 16.45 -4.82
N GLN A 243 -17.41 17.35 -3.84
CA GLN A 243 -16.72 18.64 -3.91
C GLN A 243 -15.20 18.48 -4.00
N LEU A 244 -14.67 17.46 -3.37
CA LEU A 244 -13.24 17.12 -3.44
C LEU A 244 -12.86 16.35 -4.73
N GLY A 245 -13.83 15.98 -5.56
CA GLY A 245 -13.58 15.23 -6.76
C GLY A 245 -13.11 13.80 -6.51
N LEU A 246 -13.38 13.27 -5.32
CA LEU A 246 -13.02 11.91 -4.93
C LEU A 246 -14.16 10.95 -5.22
N ASN A 247 -13.80 9.70 -5.50
CA ASN A 247 -14.75 8.65 -5.85
C ASN A 247 -14.82 7.60 -4.74
N LYS A 248 -16.02 7.27 -4.31
CA LYS A 248 -16.28 6.26 -3.27
C LYS A 248 -15.73 4.87 -3.60
N LYS A 249 -15.65 4.53 -4.89
CA LYS A 249 -15.22 3.20 -5.34
C LYS A 249 -13.73 3.06 -5.54
N ASP A 250 -13.00 4.16 -5.51
CA ASP A 250 -11.57 4.17 -5.75
C ASP A 250 -10.77 4.09 -4.44
N SER A 251 -9.54 3.67 -4.55
CA SER A 251 -8.57 3.66 -3.47
C SER A 251 -7.57 4.80 -3.64
N TYR A 252 -7.22 5.44 -2.53
CA TYR A 252 -6.37 6.63 -2.54
C TYR A 252 -5.20 6.48 -1.59
N ASN A 253 -4.08 7.03 -1.96
CA ASN A 253 -2.98 7.28 -1.05
C ASN A 253 -3.32 8.45 -0.15
N PHE A 254 -2.89 8.39 1.11
CA PHE A 254 -3.01 9.48 2.07
C PHE A 254 -1.63 10.00 2.44
N LEU A 255 -1.40 11.29 2.22
CA LEU A 255 -0.14 11.95 2.45
C LEU A 255 -0.28 13.09 3.46
N VAL A 256 0.70 13.21 4.35
CA VAL A 256 0.93 14.42 5.13
C VAL A 256 2.13 15.12 4.52
N THR A 257 1.93 16.34 4.08
CA THR A 257 2.94 17.08 3.32
C THR A 257 3.20 18.44 3.93
N SER A 258 4.40 18.92 3.71
CA SER A 258 4.78 20.32 3.92
C SER A 258 5.73 20.71 2.81
N SER A 259 5.42 21.75 2.06
CA SER A 259 6.33 22.32 1.10
C SER A 259 6.71 23.72 1.49
N GLN A 260 7.82 24.18 1.01
CA GLN A 260 8.38 25.48 1.38
C GLN A 260 9.29 26.02 0.29
N HIS A 261 9.58 27.29 0.39
CA HIS A 261 10.79 27.84 -0.22
C HIS A 261 11.98 27.43 0.65
N GLY A 262 13.17 27.35 0.08
CA GLY A 262 14.35 26.89 0.79
C GLY A 262 14.54 27.52 2.16
N ASN A 263 15.33 26.83 2.97
CA ASN A 263 15.73 27.32 4.28
C ASN A 263 16.41 28.66 4.16
N GLY A 264 15.66 29.66 4.42
CA GLY A 264 16.07 30.95 4.77
C GLY A 264 17.23 31.63 4.08
N ASP A 265 16.86 32.66 3.51
CA ASP A 265 17.80 33.71 3.17
C ASP A 265 18.33 34.42 4.44
N SER A 266 17.66 34.26 5.59
CA SER A 266 17.98 34.92 6.82
C SER A 266 19.07 34.24 7.66
N GLY A 267 19.23 32.94 7.52
CA GLY A 267 20.20 32.15 8.28
C GLY A 267 20.07 32.19 9.80
N THR A 268 19.07 32.84 10.35
CA THR A 268 18.96 33.08 11.79
C THR A 268 18.25 31.97 12.52
N TYR A 269 17.32 31.28 11.87
CA TYR A 269 16.69 30.03 12.31
C TYR A 269 16.28 29.29 11.07
N ALA A 270 16.00 28.01 11.25
CA ALA A 270 15.60 27.15 10.15
C ALA A 270 14.20 27.53 9.66
N ASP A 271 14.10 28.65 8.96
CA ASP A 271 12.85 29.09 8.33
C ASP A 271 12.35 27.97 7.41
N GLY A 272 11.12 27.57 7.59
CA GLY A 272 10.54 26.54 6.76
C GLY A 272 10.69 25.12 7.30
N VAL A 273 11.35 24.92 8.42
CA VAL A 273 11.28 23.62 9.12
C VAL A 273 9.91 23.48 9.74
N MET A 274 9.23 22.42 9.36
CA MET A 274 7.91 22.08 9.88
C MET A 274 8.00 20.81 10.70
N ARG A 275 7.36 20.80 11.85
CA ARG A 275 7.40 19.68 12.80
C ARG A 275 6.03 19.13 13.09
N THR A 276 5.92 17.82 13.18
CA THR A 276 4.71 17.14 13.58
C THR A 276 5.00 15.98 14.52
N ASP A 277 4.04 15.70 15.41
CA ASP A 277 4.08 14.53 16.28
C ASP A 277 3.46 13.32 15.57
N LEU A 278 4.20 12.75 14.64
CA LEU A 278 3.74 11.56 13.91
C LEU A 278 3.69 10.32 14.80
N GLU A 279 4.54 10.24 15.85
CA GLU A 279 4.48 9.16 16.84
C GLU A 279 3.15 9.15 17.60
N GLY A 280 2.61 10.32 17.89
CA GLY A 280 1.32 10.47 18.55
C GLY A 280 0.11 10.45 17.60
N ALA A 281 0.32 10.45 16.30
CA ALA A 281 -0.75 10.47 15.33
C ALA A 281 -1.54 9.17 15.32
N THR A 282 -2.86 9.27 15.23
CA THR A 282 -3.76 8.12 15.14
C THR A 282 -4.58 8.19 13.86
N LEU A 283 -4.81 7.05 13.27
CA LEU A 283 -5.63 6.91 12.08
C LEU A 283 -6.54 5.71 12.25
N THR A 284 -7.84 5.96 12.20
CA THR A 284 -8.87 4.92 12.19
C THR A 284 -9.41 4.80 10.78
N TYR A 285 -9.35 3.62 10.22
CA TYR A 285 -9.81 3.34 8.87
C TYR A 285 -10.26 1.89 8.77
N THR A 286 -10.93 1.55 7.70
CA THR A 286 -11.27 0.15 7.39
C THR A 286 -10.32 -0.35 6.31
N PRO A 287 -9.39 -1.26 6.66
CA PRO A 287 -8.47 -1.80 5.67
C PRO A 287 -9.20 -2.67 4.65
N LYS A 288 -8.68 -2.72 3.44
CA LYS A 288 -9.09 -3.66 2.41
C LYS A 288 -8.14 -4.85 2.42
N ALA A 289 -8.68 -6.06 2.29
CA ALA A 289 -7.88 -7.25 2.13
C ALA A 289 -6.97 -7.10 0.89
N GLN A 290 -5.74 -7.53 1.03
CA GLN A 290 -4.73 -7.47 -0.03
C GLN A 290 -4.14 -8.85 -0.27
N GLU A 291 -3.61 -9.07 -1.46
CA GLU A 291 -2.91 -10.30 -1.77
C GLU A 291 -1.61 -10.40 -0.96
N GLY A 292 -1.44 -11.53 -0.32
CA GLY A 292 -0.22 -11.90 0.36
C GLY A 292 0.62 -12.86 -0.47
N THR A 293 1.60 -13.51 0.17
CA THR A 293 2.40 -14.55 -0.46
C THR A 293 1.54 -15.78 -0.69
N PRO A 294 1.38 -16.27 -1.93
CA PRO A 294 0.61 -17.47 -2.20
C PRO A 294 1.16 -18.68 -1.45
N GLU A 295 0.27 -19.56 -1.05
CA GLU A 295 0.64 -20.87 -0.53
C GLU A 295 0.81 -21.85 -1.68
N THR A 296 1.88 -22.64 -1.62
CA THR A 296 2.16 -23.67 -2.62
C THR A 296 2.25 -25.03 -1.96
N THR A 297 1.67 -26.04 -2.64
CA THR A 297 1.80 -27.44 -2.27
C THR A 297 2.27 -28.22 -3.48
N THR A 298 3.17 -29.18 -3.25
CA THR A 298 3.69 -30.03 -4.31
C THR A 298 3.26 -31.46 -4.04
N GLU A 299 2.67 -32.09 -5.05
CA GLU A 299 2.26 -33.49 -5.01
C GLU A 299 3.01 -34.27 -6.06
N LYS A 300 3.33 -35.53 -5.75
CA LYS A 300 3.90 -36.46 -6.71
C LYS A 300 2.82 -36.94 -7.68
N ILE A 301 3.19 -37.00 -8.95
CA ILE A 301 2.42 -37.71 -9.98
C ILE A 301 3.05 -39.07 -10.13
N PRO A 302 2.38 -40.16 -9.72
CA PRO A 302 2.95 -41.49 -9.85
C PRO A 302 3.25 -41.83 -11.31
N TYR A 303 4.38 -42.44 -11.56
CA TYR A 303 4.64 -42.99 -12.87
C TYR A 303 3.83 -44.28 -13.13
N GLU A 304 3.56 -44.56 -14.38
CA GLU A 304 2.93 -45.80 -14.80
C GLU A 304 3.99 -46.82 -15.21
N THR A 305 3.66 -48.11 -15.07
CA THR A 305 4.51 -49.21 -15.54
C THR A 305 3.88 -49.78 -16.79
N LYS A 306 4.64 -49.80 -17.88
CA LYS A 306 4.27 -50.43 -19.15
C LYS A 306 5.07 -51.69 -19.34
N ARG A 307 4.36 -52.76 -19.71
CA ARG A 307 4.96 -54.05 -19.94
C ARG A 307 5.00 -54.32 -21.43
N GLU A 308 6.17 -54.65 -21.96
CA GLU A 308 6.40 -54.93 -23.37
C GLU A 308 7.01 -56.33 -23.53
N PHE A 309 6.47 -57.12 -24.43
CA PHE A 309 7.01 -58.45 -24.76
C PHE A 309 8.30 -58.31 -25.52
N ASP A 310 9.35 -58.99 -25.05
CA ASP A 310 10.66 -59.10 -25.71
C ASP A 310 10.98 -60.56 -26.03
N PRO A 311 10.94 -60.92 -27.31
CA PRO A 311 11.21 -62.32 -27.70
C PRO A 311 12.63 -62.77 -27.42
N LYS A 312 13.55 -61.83 -27.12
CA LYS A 312 14.94 -62.16 -26.78
C LYS A 312 15.15 -62.61 -25.35
N LEU A 313 14.16 -62.34 -24.49
CA LEU A 313 14.24 -62.74 -23.09
C LEU A 313 13.69 -64.15 -22.90
N ALA A 314 14.30 -64.87 -21.96
CA ALA A 314 13.83 -66.19 -21.59
C ALA A 314 12.42 -66.12 -20.97
N PRO A 315 11.55 -67.10 -21.24
CA PRO A 315 10.21 -67.15 -20.64
C PRO A 315 10.28 -67.05 -19.11
N GLY A 316 9.39 -66.21 -18.52
CA GLY A 316 9.29 -65.98 -17.09
C GLY A 316 10.35 -65.05 -16.53
N THR A 317 11.14 -64.39 -17.36
CA THR A 317 12.11 -63.36 -16.95
C THR A 317 11.60 -61.98 -17.29
N GLU A 318 12.02 -61.01 -16.52
CA GLU A 318 11.69 -59.59 -16.69
C GLU A 318 12.93 -58.74 -16.57
N GLU A 319 12.95 -57.63 -17.31
CA GLU A 319 14.03 -56.65 -17.26
C GLU A 319 13.44 -55.25 -17.29
N VAL A 320 13.84 -54.39 -16.36
CA VAL A 320 13.51 -52.97 -16.40
C VAL A 320 14.43 -52.29 -17.39
N VAL A 321 13.87 -51.86 -18.53
CA VAL A 321 14.64 -51.17 -19.59
C VAL A 321 14.56 -49.67 -19.47
N GLN A 322 13.55 -49.13 -18.78
CA GLN A 322 13.41 -47.73 -18.43
C GLN A 322 12.95 -47.62 -17.00
N LYS A 323 13.75 -46.92 -16.20
CA LYS A 323 13.38 -46.63 -14.80
C LYS A 323 12.29 -45.60 -14.77
N GLY A 324 11.22 -45.87 -14.02
CA GLY A 324 10.17 -44.91 -13.76
C GLY A 324 10.63 -43.76 -12.89
N GLU A 325 10.11 -42.59 -13.14
CA GLU A 325 10.31 -41.42 -12.30
C GLU A 325 8.95 -40.75 -12.04
N ASN A 326 8.68 -40.40 -10.79
CA ASN A 326 7.49 -39.66 -10.45
C ASN A 326 7.58 -38.25 -11.01
N GLY A 327 6.50 -37.76 -11.53
CA GLY A 327 6.32 -36.34 -11.83
C GLY A 327 5.94 -35.54 -10.59
N GLU A 328 5.77 -34.27 -10.79
CA GLU A 328 5.33 -33.34 -9.76
C GLU A 328 4.30 -32.37 -10.33
N LYS A 329 3.32 -32.04 -9.52
CA LYS A 329 2.40 -30.95 -9.77
C LYS A 329 2.40 -29.99 -8.58
N THR A 330 2.36 -28.71 -8.86
CA THR A 330 2.32 -27.68 -7.85
C THR A 330 0.97 -26.98 -7.89
N THR A 331 0.31 -26.89 -6.75
CA THR A 331 -0.90 -26.12 -6.56
C THR A 331 -0.54 -24.84 -5.87
N THR A 332 -0.90 -23.71 -6.48
CA THR A 332 -0.72 -22.37 -5.94
C THR A 332 -2.06 -21.83 -5.52
N THR A 333 -2.19 -21.47 -4.24
CA THR A 333 -3.41 -20.89 -3.68
C THR A 333 -3.17 -19.43 -3.35
N PRO A 334 -3.91 -18.48 -3.95
CA PRO A 334 -3.86 -17.09 -3.56
C PRO A 334 -4.26 -16.92 -2.10
N ILE A 335 -3.54 -16.08 -1.38
CA ILE A 335 -3.82 -15.76 0.01
C ILE A 335 -4.16 -14.28 0.10
N TYR A 336 -5.17 -13.95 0.90
CA TYR A 336 -5.53 -12.58 1.22
C TYR A 336 -5.24 -12.31 2.68
N VAL A 337 -4.68 -11.14 2.94
CA VAL A 337 -4.23 -10.72 4.26
C VAL A 337 -4.83 -9.38 4.63
N ASN A 338 -4.97 -9.17 5.94
CA ASN A 338 -5.22 -7.85 6.49
C ASN A 338 -3.90 -7.06 6.42
N PRO A 339 -3.83 -5.95 5.67
CA PRO A 339 -2.57 -5.22 5.47
C PRO A 339 -2.04 -4.56 6.75
N THR A 340 -2.90 -4.37 7.75
CA THR A 340 -2.52 -3.76 9.04
C THR A 340 -1.84 -4.77 9.97
N THR A 341 -2.35 -6.00 10.01
CA THR A 341 -1.89 -7.05 10.92
C THR A 341 -1.04 -8.12 10.26
N GLY A 342 -1.11 -8.26 8.93
CA GLY A 342 -0.50 -9.36 8.19
C GLY A 342 -1.25 -10.68 8.32
N GLU A 343 -2.37 -10.71 9.04
CA GLU A 343 -3.15 -11.91 9.28
C GLU A 343 -3.85 -12.38 8.00
N LYS A 344 -3.83 -13.69 7.75
CA LYS A 344 -4.58 -14.31 6.67
C LYS A 344 -6.08 -14.20 6.95
N VAL A 345 -6.82 -13.65 5.99
CA VAL A 345 -8.27 -13.42 6.10
C VAL A 345 -9.08 -14.14 5.01
N GLY A 346 -8.41 -14.76 4.06
CA GLY A 346 -9.08 -15.51 3.01
C GLY A 346 -8.13 -16.18 2.05
N GLU A 347 -8.71 -16.96 1.15
CA GLU A 347 -8.01 -17.66 0.06
C GLU A 347 -8.73 -17.43 -1.26
N GLY A 348 -7.95 -17.35 -2.32
CA GLY A 348 -8.47 -17.33 -3.68
C GLY A 348 -8.59 -18.73 -4.28
N THR A 349 -8.93 -18.78 -5.56
CA THR A 349 -9.09 -20.01 -6.32
C THR A 349 -7.72 -20.64 -6.59
N PRO A 350 -7.49 -21.90 -6.14
CA PRO A 350 -6.22 -22.58 -6.40
C PRO A 350 -6.04 -22.87 -7.90
N THR A 351 -4.78 -22.80 -8.35
CA THR A 351 -4.37 -23.22 -9.69
C THR A 351 -3.31 -24.31 -9.58
N THR A 352 -3.43 -25.32 -10.43
CA THR A 352 -2.50 -26.44 -10.44
C THR A 352 -1.74 -26.49 -11.75
N LYS A 353 -0.43 -26.68 -11.67
CA LYS A 353 0.46 -26.81 -12.82
C LYS A 353 1.36 -28.01 -12.64
N VAL A 354 1.47 -28.81 -13.70
CA VAL A 354 2.48 -29.88 -13.76
C VAL A 354 3.85 -29.22 -13.94
N THR A 355 4.74 -29.43 -12.97
CA THR A 355 6.10 -28.88 -12.97
C THR A 355 7.14 -29.88 -13.43
N LYS A 356 6.81 -31.18 -13.37
CA LYS A 356 7.62 -32.27 -13.88
C LYS A 356 6.69 -33.38 -14.36
N ASP A 357 6.82 -33.79 -15.62
CA ASP A 357 6.06 -34.91 -16.14
C ASP A 357 6.64 -36.25 -15.59
N PRO A 358 5.78 -37.21 -15.25
CA PRO A 358 6.24 -38.53 -14.87
C PRO A 358 6.88 -39.24 -16.07
N VAL A 359 7.86 -40.06 -15.78
CA VAL A 359 8.50 -40.97 -16.77
C VAL A 359 8.05 -42.38 -16.48
N ASP A 360 7.47 -43.04 -17.47
CA ASP A 360 6.98 -44.40 -17.31
C ASP A 360 8.13 -45.38 -17.01
N GLU A 361 7.87 -46.33 -16.13
CA GLU A 361 8.68 -47.53 -16.04
C GLU A 361 8.31 -48.46 -17.20
N ILE A 362 9.31 -48.94 -17.91
CA ILE A 362 9.12 -49.91 -18.99
C ILE A 362 9.82 -51.21 -18.58
N VAL A 363 9.03 -52.27 -18.50
CA VAL A 363 9.48 -53.62 -18.15
C VAL A 363 9.31 -54.52 -19.39
N HIS A 364 10.40 -55.07 -19.86
CA HIS A 364 10.35 -56.09 -20.87
C HIS A 364 10.18 -57.47 -20.20
N TYR A 365 9.39 -58.32 -20.80
CA TYR A 365 9.18 -59.68 -20.31
C TYR A 365 9.30 -60.70 -21.42
N GLY A 366 9.74 -61.88 -21.08
CA GLY A 366 10.01 -62.99 -22.02
C GLY A 366 8.83 -63.92 -22.27
N GLY A 367 7.62 -63.56 -21.86
CA GLY A 367 6.41 -64.38 -21.97
C GLY A 367 6.22 -65.31 -20.76
N GLU A 368 5.16 -66.01 -20.79
CA GLU A 368 4.80 -66.94 -19.71
C GLU A 368 5.52 -68.28 -19.89
N LYS A 369 6.00 -68.86 -18.78
CA LYS A 369 6.41 -70.24 -18.79
C LYS A 369 5.16 -71.10 -19.02
N VAL A 370 5.12 -71.78 -20.14
CA VAL A 370 4.06 -72.77 -20.38
C VAL A 370 4.42 -74.03 -19.60
N PRO A 371 3.53 -74.51 -18.74
CA PRO A 371 3.76 -75.79 -18.08
C PRO A 371 3.94 -76.89 -19.12
N GLN A 372 4.95 -77.71 -18.92
CA GLN A 372 5.19 -78.81 -19.80
C GLN A 372 3.96 -79.74 -19.74
N GLY A 373 3.29 -79.90 -20.90
CA GLY A 373 2.17 -80.82 -21.01
C GLY A 373 2.62 -82.23 -20.91
N HIS A 374 1.81 -83.10 -20.32
CA HIS A 374 2.01 -84.52 -20.28
C HIS A 374 1.09 -85.19 -21.27
N LYS A 375 1.64 -85.89 -22.19
CA LYS A 375 0.92 -86.73 -23.16
C LYS A 375 1.51 -88.12 -23.16
N ASP A 376 0.67 -89.05 -22.75
CA ASP A 376 1.12 -90.46 -22.81
C ASP A 376 0.88 -90.97 -24.24
N GLU A 377 1.96 -91.24 -24.92
CA GLU A 377 1.94 -91.94 -26.20
C GLU A 377 2.43 -93.37 -26.05
N PHE A 378 1.60 -94.29 -26.51
CA PHE A 378 2.07 -95.70 -26.52
C PHE A 378 3.07 -95.93 -27.60
N ASP A 379 4.26 -96.34 -27.19
CA ASP A 379 5.29 -96.76 -28.10
C ASP A 379 5.36 -98.31 -27.99
N PRO A 380 5.02 -99.04 -29.04
CA PRO A 380 5.05 -100.52 -29.02
C PRO A 380 6.40 -101.11 -28.94
N ASN A 381 7.48 -100.34 -29.22
CA ASN A 381 8.87 -100.70 -29.16
C ASN A 381 9.55 -100.37 -27.83
N ALA A 382 8.90 -99.65 -26.96
CA ALA A 382 9.41 -99.29 -25.66
C ALA A 382 9.22 -100.39 -24.63
N PRO A 383 10.18 -100.63 -23.70
CA PRO A 383 9.98 -101.59 -22.62
C PRO A 383 8.76 -101.32 -21.77
N LYS A 384 8.02 -102.34 -21.35
CA LYS A 384 6.84 -102.20 -20.55
C LYS A 384 7.13 -101.42 -19.26
N GLY A 385 6.41 -100.31 -19.05
CA GLY A 385 6.55 -99.46 -17.90
C GLY A 385 7.59 -98.34 -18.03
N SER A 386 8.22 -98.18 -19.20
CA SER A 386 9.13 -97.05 -19.47
C SER A 386 8.35 -95.75 -19.82
N LYS A 387 8.95 -94.65 -19.47
CA LYS A 387 8.42 -93.29 -19.81
C LYS A 387 9.57 -92.45 -20.37
N GLU A 388 9.35 -91.81 -21.48
CA GLU A 388 10.26 -90.78 -22.01
C GLU A 388 9.63 -89.45 -21.99
N GLU A 389 10.28 -88.46 -21.42
CA GLU A 389 9.78 -87.08 -21.42
C GLU A 389 10.30 -86.31 -22.62
N VAL A 390 9.39 -85.80 -23.42
CA VAL A 390 9.70 -84.91 -24.53
C VAL A 390 9.50 -83.45 -24.09
N PRO A 391 10.52 -82.61 -24.22
CA PRO A 391 10.37 -81.19 -23.83
C PRO A 391 9.26 -80.53 -24.60
N GLY A 392 8.37 -79.82 -23.86
CA GLY A 392 7.35 -79.03 -24.47
C GLY A 392 7.93 -77.87 -25.30
N LYS A 393 7.23 -77.51 -26.37
CA LYS A 393 7.63 -76.29 -27.11
C LYS A 393 7.22 -75.06 -26.30
N PRO A 394 8.08 -74.02 -26.29
CA PRO A 394 7.82 -72.75 -25.59
C PRO A 394 6.61 -72.02 -26.18
#